data_e662cf7c1f8cedfe43cd23ae7c24c14f
#
_entry.id   e662cf7c1f8cedfe43cd23ae7c24c14f
#
_cell.length_a   1.000
_cell.length_b   1.000
_cell.length_c   1.000
_cell.angle_alpha   90.00
_cell.angle_beta   90.00
_cell.angle_gamma   90.00
#
_symmetry.space_group_name_H-M   'P 1'
#
loop_
_entity.id
_entity.type
_entity.pdbx_description
1 polymer ?
#
loop_
_entity_poly.entity_id
_entity_poly.type
_entity_poly.pdbx_seq_one_letter_code
_entity_poly.pdbx_strand_id
1 'polypeptide(L)'
;FCGEHEVDGIAQKDGTTVFVEVKHHVSPHRMTGLDEGRIARAIVEDLQEGFRAGRCQVSIDGALLVCNTKLTDHAKRYSNCRGIGHIGWDYPEEQNLRSMIEETQSYPVTIVSGVSQSSIARLAAAGFVMAKQVAYGDASAIAHVSGVPQKDVLLVAGRARAILDR
;
A
#
# COMPACT_ATOMS: atom_id res chain seq x y z
N PHE A 1 -19.60 -16.07 -8.16
CA PHE A 1 -20.31 -16.35 -6.91
C PHE A 1 -20.49 -15.05 -6.16
N CYS A 2 -21.74 -14.70 -5.79
CA CYS A 2 -22.00 -13.47 -5.02
C CYS A 2 -21.38 -13.59 -3.62
N GLY A 3 -20.48 -12.68 -3.26
CA GLY A 3 -19.81 -12.62 -1.97
C GLY A 3 -18.46 -13.33 -1.88
N GLU A 4 -17.97 -13.91 -2.96
CA GLU A 4 -16.62 -14.50 -3.01
C GLU A 4 -15.73 -13.65 -3.93
N HIS A 5 -14.92 -12.79 -3.30
CA HIS A 5 -13.93 -11.97 -4.00
C HIS A 5 -12.57 -12.10 -3.32
N GLU A 6 -11.52 -12.16 -4.14
CA GLU A 6 -10.18 -11.86 -3.68
C GLU A 6 -10.08 -10.36 -3.47
N VAL A 7 -9.68 -9.94 -2.27
CA VAL A 7 -9.48 -8.52 -1.91
C VAL A 7 -8.05 -8.34 -1.40
N ASP A 8 -7.44 -7.21 -1.71
CA ASP A 8 -6.05 -6.93 -1.29
C ASP A 8 -5.93 -6.73 0.23
N GLY A 9 -7.00 -6.28 0.86
CA GLY A 9 -7.05 -6.12 2.30
C GLY A 9 -8.41 -5.71 2.85
N ILE A 10 -8.54 -5.78 4.17
CA ILE A 10 -9.69 -5.27 4.93
C ILE A 10 -9.16 -4.30 5.97
N ALA A 11 -9.72 -3.11 6.03
CA ALA A 11 -9.40 -2.10 7.04
C ALA A 11 -10.64 -1.80 7.91
N GLN A 12 -10.39 -1.67 9.22
CA GLN A 12 -11.45 -1.32 10.17
C GLN A 12 -11.01 -0.14 11.03
N LYS A 13 -11.90 0.85 11.14
CA LYS A 13 -11.71 2.03 12.00
C LYS A 13 -13.05 2.55 12.47
N ASP A 14 -13.17 2.86 13.76
CA ASP A 14 -14.36 3.48 14.37
C ASP A 14 -15.70 2.77 14.05
N GLY A 15 -15.66 1.44 14.01
CA GLY A 15 -16.83 0.61 13.70
C GLY A 15 -17.15 0.49 12.20
N THR A 16 -16.43 1.18 11.33
CA THR A 16 -16.58 1.08 9.87
C THR A 16 -15.56 0.09 9.30
N THR A 17 -16.02 -0.84 8.48
CA THR A 17 -15.20 -1.85 7.82
C THR A 17 -15.22 -1.65 6.31
N VAL A 18 -14.08 -1.46 5.70
CA VAL A 18 -13.94 -1.31 4.25
C VAL A 18 -13.03 -2.38 3.66
N PHE A 19 -13.34 -2.87 2.48
CA PHE A 19 -12.31 -3.58 1.73
C PHE A 19 -11.37 -2.59 1.04
N VAL A 20 -10.12 -2.97 0.92
CA VAL A 20 -9.06 -2.18 0.29
C VAL A 20 -8.70 -2.82 -1.04
N GLU A 21 -8.73 -2.03 -2.09
CA GLU A 21 -8.25 -2.40 -3.43
C GLU A 21 -7.03 -1.56 -3.78
N VAL A 22 -5.93 -2.22 -4.11
CA VAL A 22 -4.66 -1.57 -4.43
C VAL A 22 -4.36 -1.65 -5.92
N LYS A 23 -4.15 -0.51 -6.56
CA LYS A 23 -3.74 -0.43 -7.96
C LYS A 23 -2.33 0.11 -8.09
N HIS A 24 -1.39 -0.78 -8.45
CA HIS A 24 -0.01 -0.42 -8.71
C HIS A 24 0.23 -0.27 -10.22
N HIS A 25 0.67 0.90 -10.63
CA HIS A 25 1.10 1.18 -12.00
C HIS A 25 2.62 1.31 -12.06
N VAL A 26 3.26 0.57 -12.95
CA VAL A 26 4.71 0.67 -13.21
C VAL A 26 5.07 2.03 -13.82
N SER A 27 4.20 2.54 -14.71
CA SER A 27 4.39 3.89 -15.28
C SER A 27 3.79 4.95 -14.37
N PRO A 28 4.56 5.92 -13.85
CA PRO A 28 4.06 6.98 -12.98
C PRO A 28 3.13 7.97 -13.71
N HIS A 29 3.13 7.96 -15.04
CA HIS A 29 2.27 8.82 -15.87
C HIS A 29 0.90 8.20 -16.17
N ARG A 30 0.71 6.91 -15.87
CA ARG A 30 -0.59 6.27 -16.04
C ARG A 30 -1.54 6.74 -14.93
N MET A 31 -2.74 7.17 -15.32
CA MET A 31 -3.77 7.57 -14.37
C MET A 31 -4.69 6.40 -14.05
N THR A 32 -5.12 6.30 -12.80
CA THR A 32 -6.16 5.37 -12.36
C THR A 32 -7.53 5.90 -12.81
N GLY A 33 -8.26 5.09 -13.57
CA GLY A 33 -9.46 5.49 -14.28
C GLY A 33 -10.76 5.24 -13.52
N LEU A 34 -11.87 5.54 -14.20
CA LEU A 34 -13.23 5.36 -13.69
C LEU A 34 -13.59 3.89 -13.43
N ASP A 35 -13.04 2.97 -14.23
CA ASP A 35 -13.41 1.56 -14.15
C ASP A 35 -13.00 0.92 -12.83
N GLU A 36 -11.90 1.35 -12.22
CA GLU A 36 -11.48 0.89 -10.90
C GLU A 36 -12.53 1.22 -9.82
N GLY A 37 -13.09 2.42 -9.87
CA GLY A 37 -14.18 2.79 -8.97
C GLY A 37 -15.48 2.01 -9.21
N ARG A 38 -15.79 1.70 -10.46
CA ARG A 38 -16.97 0.87 -10.82
C ARG A 38 -16.81 -0.57 -10.34
N ILE A 39 -15.62 -1.15 -10.54
CA ILE A 39 -15.29 -2.49 -10.05
C ILE A 39 -15.38 -2.53 -8.53
N ALA A 40 -14.75 -1.58 -7.84
CA ALA A 40 -14.83 -1.50 -6.38
C ALA A 40 -16.28 -1.41 -5.88
N ARG A 41 -17.14 -0.65 -6.57
CA ARG A 41 -18.56 -0.57 -6.22
C ARG A 41 -19.29 -1.91 -6.39
N ALA A 42 -19.07 -2.62 -7.49
CA ALA A 42 -19.66 -3.92 -7.73
C ALA A 42 -19.23 -4.95 -6.67
N ILE A 43 -17.96 -4.94 -6.27
CA ILE A 43 -17.44 -5.81 -5.21
C ILE A 43 -18.12 -5.51 -3.87
N VAL A 44 -18.29 -4.23 -3.50
CA VAL A 44 -19.05 -3.86 -2.27
C VAL A 44 -20.46 -4.46 -2.29
N GLU A 45 -21.16 -4.30 -3.39
CA GLU A 45 -22.55 -4.80 -3.51
C GLU A 45 -22.61 -6.32 -3.36
N ASP A 46 -21.71 -7.06 -4.04
CA ASP A 46 -21.61 -8.51 -3.94
C ASP A 46 -21.24 -8.99 -2.53
N LEU A 47 -20.29 -8.34 -1.86
CA LEU A 47 -19.90 -8.68 -0.50
C LEU A 47 -21.03 -8.44 0.49
N GLN A 48 -21.76 -7.32 0.36
CA GLN A 48 -22.91 -7.00 1.19
C GLN A 48 -24.07 -7.99 0.97
N GLU A 49 -24.34 -8.37 -0.27
CA GLU A 49 -25.34 -9.39 -0.59
C GLU A 49 -24.93 -10.76 -0.06
N GLY A 50 -23.65 -11.12 -0.20
CA GLY A 50 -23.08 -12.33 0.38
C GLY A 50 -23.23 -12.40 1.90
N PHE A 51 -22.97 -11.30 2.60
CA PHE A 51 -23.15 -11.21 4.05
C PHE A 51 -24.61 -11.38 4.46
N ARG A 52 -25.54 -10.65 3.80
CA ARG A 52 -27.00 -10.77 4.09
C ARG A 52 -27.52 -12.18 3.84
N ALA A 53 -26.93 -12.89 2.90
CA ALA A 53 -27.28 -14.29 2.58
C ALA A 53 -26.53 -15.33 3.43
N GLY A 54 -25.71 -14.91 4.40
CA GLY A 54 -24.96 -15.80 5.28
C GLY A 54 -23.78 -16.52 4.60
N ARG A 55 -23.36 -16.06 3.42
CA ARG A 55 -22.23 -16.66 2.67
C ARG A 55 -20.88 -16.00 3.01
N CYS A 56 -20.91 -14.75 3.46
CA CYS A 56 -19.74 -14.01 3.89
C CYS A 56 -19.83 -13.74 5.40
N GLN A 57 -18.71 -13.88 6.12
CA GLN A 57 -18.68 -13.69 7.58
C GLN A 57 -18.40 -12.24 7.99
N VAL A 58 -17.90 -11.41 7.07
CA VAL A 58 -17.50 -10.04 7.33
C VAL A 58 -18.48 -9.08 6.65
N SER A 59 -19.07 -8.19 7.46
CA SER A 59 -19.86 -7.08 6.92
C SER A 59 -18.92 -5.99 6.39
N ILE A 60 -19.12 -5.59 5.15
CA ILE A 60 -18.35 -4.52 4.50
C ILE A 60 -19.25 -3.30 4.31
N ASP A 61 -18.83 -2.15 4.84
CA ASP A 61 -19.58 -0.89 4.74
C ASP A 61 -19.24 -0.12 3.46
N GLY A 62 -18.03 -0.33 2.90
CA GLY A 62 -17.59 0.37 1.71
C GLY A 62 -16.27 -0.14 1.16
N ALA A 63 -15.68 0.65 0.26
CA ALA A 63 -14.39 0.39 -0.35
C ALA A 63 -13.42 1.55 -0.15
N LEU A 64 -12.13 1.22 -0.10
CA LEU A 64 -11.00 2.15 -0.18
C LEU A 64 -10.13 1.75 -1.36
N LEU A 65 -10.08 2.58 -2.39
CA LEU A 65 -9.20 2.42 -3.54
C LEU A 65 -7.88 3.16 -3.28
N VAL A 66 -6.77 2.43 -3.29
CA VAL A 66 -5.42 2.99 -3.10
C VAL A 66 -4.61 2.82 -4.38
N CYS A 67 -3.96 3.89 -4.86
CA CYS A 67 -3.11 3.80 -6.04
C CYS A 67 -1.85 4.67 -5.93
N ASN A 68 -0.76 4.19 -6.55
CA ASN A 68 0.52 4.90 -6.60
C ASN A 68 0.59 5.97 -7.71
N THR A 69 -0.53 6.29 -8.35
CA THR A 69 -0.63 7.28 -9.42
C THR A 69 -1.77 8.25 -9.17
N LYS A 70 -1.94 9.22 -10.08
CA LYS A 70 -3.06 10.17 -10.02
C LYS A 70 -4.37 9.50 -10.46
N LEU A 71 -5.47 9.92 -9.84
CA LEU A 71 -6.81 9.56 -10.31
C LEU A 71 -7.27 10.54 -11.39
N THR A 72 -8.01 10.03 -12.38
CA THR A 72 -8.73 10.91 -13.32
C THR A 72 -9.85 11.66 -12.61
N ASP A 73 -10.24 12.83 -13.13
CA ASP A 73 -11.35 13.61 -12.56
C ASP A 73 -12.68 12.84 -12.61
N HIS A 74 -12.86 11.97 -13.58
CA HIS A 74 -14.02 11.08 -13.65
C HIS A 74 -14.01 10.05 -12.52
N ALA A 75 -12.85 9.46 -12.22
CA ALA A 75 -12.69 8.54 -11.10
C ALA A 75 -12.98 9.24 -9.77
N LYS A 76 -12.43 10.43 -9.54
CA LYS A 76 -12.66 11.23 -8.33
C LYS A 76 -14.14 11.54 -8.13
N ARG A 77 -14.83 12.07 -9.18
CA ARG A 77 -16.25 12.41 -9.10
C ARG A 77 -17.14 11.18 -8.84
N TYR A 78 -16.84 10.08 -9.51
CA TYR A 78 -17.61 8.84 -9.31
C TYR A 78 -17.42 8.29 -7.90
N SER A 79 -16.19 8.20 -7.42
CA SER A 79 -15.88 7.69 -6.09
C SER A 79 -16.55 8.52 -5.00
N ASN A 80 -16.48 9.85 -5.10
CA ASN A 80 -17.16 10.76 -4.19
C ASN A 80 -18.69 10.57 -4.22
N CYS A 81 -19.28 10.45 -5.41
CA CYS A 81 -20.72 10.23 -5.57
C CYS A 81 -21.19 8.89 -4.98
N ARG A 82 -20.33 7.87 -5.00
CA ARG A 82 -20.65 6.51 -4.55
C ARG A 82 -20.14 6.18 -3.15
N GLY A 83 -19.54 7.14 -2.46
CA GLY A 83 -18.98 6.92 -1.12
C GLY A 83 -17.80 5.93 -1.10
N ILE A 84 -17.06 5.84 -2.21
CA ILE A 84 -15.84 5.03 -2.29
C ILE A 84 -14.69 5.91 -1.82
N GLY A 85 -14.02 5.52 -0.73
CA GLY A 85 -12.79 6.14 -0.29
C GLY A 85 -11.69 5.95 -1.33
N HIS A 86 -10.83 6.95 -1.50
CA HIS A 86 -9.71 6.80 -2.43
C HIS A 86 -8.49 7.59 -1.98
N ILE A 87 -7.32 6.98 -2.14
CA ILE A 87 -6.01 7.53 -1.84
C ILE A 87 -5.16 7.35 -3.10
N GLY A 88 -4.91 8.45 -3.80
CA GLY A 88 -3.99 8.49 -4.92
C GLY A 88 -2.66 9.12 -4.51
N TRP A 89 -1.73 9.24 -5.46
CA TRP A 89 -0.40 9.80 -5.19
C TRP A 89 -0.45 11.24 -4.64
N ASP A 90 -1.35 12.08 -5.17
CA ASP A 90 -1.50 13.50 -4.81
C ASP A 90 -2.95 13.89 -4.48
N TYR A 91 -3.81 12.92 -4.20
CA TYR A 91 -5.22 13.16 -3.87
C TYR A 91 -5.74 12.10 -2.89
N PRO A 92 -6.53 12.46 -1.86
CA PRO A 92 -6.97 13.84 -1.49
C PRO A 92 -5.81 14.78 -1.18
N GLU A 93 -6.02 16.09 -1.30
CA GLU A 93 -4.95 17.09 -1.15
C GLU A 93 -4.29 17.04 0.24
N GLU A 94 -5.10 16.81 1.29
CA GLU A 94 -4.64 16.80 2.68
C GLU A 94 -4.09 15.45 3.15
N GLN A 95 -4.58 14.32 2.59
CA GLN A 95 -4.20 12.96 2.99
C GLN A 95 -4.04 12.06 1.78
N ASN A 96 -3.01 12.30 1.01
CA ASN A 96 -2.66 11.47 -0.15
C ASN A 96 -1.56 10.45 0.19
N LEU A 97 -1.32 9.51 -0.72
CA LEU A 97 -0.34 8.45 -0.51
C LEU A 97 1.07 9.01 -0.24
N ARG A 98 1.45 10.09 -0.94
CA ARG A 98 2.76 10.73 -0.75
C ARG A 98 2.90 11.32 0.65
N SER A 99 1.93 12.15 1.10
CA SER A 99 1.98 12.74 2.44
C SER A 99 1.99 11.67 3.53
N MET A 100 1.19 10.60 3.38
CA MET A 100 1.17 9.49 4.34
C MET A 100 2.51 8.76 4.43
N ILE A 101 3.19 8.54 3.29
CA ILE A 101 4.54 7.94 3.27
C ILE A 101 5.55 8.87 3.94
N GLU A 102 5.51 10.18 3.66
CA GLU A 102 6.40 11.18 4.23
C GLU A 102 6.20 11.32 5.75
N GLU A 103 4.98 11.48 6.21
CA GLU A 103 4.63 11.61 7.64
C GLU A 103 5.01 10.37 8.47
N THR A 104 4.81 9.18 7.92
CA THR A 104 5.11 7.93 8.62
C THR A 104 6.51 7.42 8.35
N GLN A 105 7.28 8.08 7.49
CA GLN A 105 8.58 7.63 6.98
C GLN A 105 8.53 6.18 6.46
N SER A 106 7.42 5.82 5.81
CA SER A 106 7.17 4.48 5.31
C SER A 106 7.78 4.26 3.92
N TYR A 107 9.06 4.61 3.80
CA TYR A 107 9.81 4.41 2.56
C TYR A 107 10.21 2.95 2.39
N PRO A 108 9.97 2.34 1.22
CA PRO A 108 10.42 0.98 0.96
C PRO A 108 11.95 0.90 0.91
N VAL A 109 12.52 -0.23 1.31
CA VAL A 109 13.97 -0.44 1.27
C VAL A 109 14.56 -0.33 -0.15
N THR A 110 13.72 -0.50 -1.16
CA THR A 110 14.10 -0.41 -2.59
C THR A 110 14.48 1.01 -3.04
N ILE A 111 14.14 2.06 -2.28
CA ILE A 111 14.57 3.43 -2.61
C ILE A 111 16.04 3.69 -2.28
N VAL A 112 16.66 2.80 -1.49
CA VAL A 112 18.06 2.98 -1.08
C VAL A 112 18.99 2.71 -2.26
N SER A 113 19.51 3.78 -2.87
CA SER A 113 20.37 3.71 -4.05
C SER A 113 21.79 3.28 -3.72
N GLY A 114 22.52 2.79 -4.75
CA GLY A 114 23.94 2.43 -4.65
C GLY A 114 24.24 1.18 -3.82
N VAL A 115 23.25 0.31 -3.66
CA VAL A 115 23.37 -1.02 -3.06
C VAL A 115 23.00 -2.04 -4.15
N SER A 116 23.52 -3.27 -4.04
CA SER A 116 23.20 -4.29 -5.02
C SER A 116 21.71 -4.67 -4.97
N GLN A 117 21.10 -4.86 -6.14
CA GLN A 117 19.71 -5.30 -6.25
C GLN A 117 19.49 -6.65 -5.52
N SER A 118 20.50 -7.53 -5.54
CA SER A 118 20.43 -8.81 -4.84
C SER A 118 20.39 -8.65 -3.32
N SER A 119 21.15 -7.70 -2.75
CA SER A 119 21.09 -7.39 -1.31
C SER A 119 19.74 -6.84 -0.92
N ILE A 120 19.18 -5.90 -1.70
CA ILE A 120 17.85 -5.34 -1.47
C ILE A 120 16.77 -6.44 -1.55
N ALA A 121 16.82 -7.30 -2.58
CA ALA A 121 15.86 -8.40 -2.72
C ALA A 121 15.91 -9.38 -1.54
N ARG A 122 17.12 -9.71 -1.04
CA ARG A 122 17.30 -10.60 0.12
C ARG A 122 16.78 -9.97 1.42
N LEU A 123 17.02 -8.67 1.63
CA LEU A 123 16.44 -7.94 2.77
C LEU A 123 14.91 -7.98 2.71
N ALA A 124 14.32 -7.66 1.57
CA ALA A 124 12.86 -7.70 1.38
C ALA A 124 12.28 -9.09 1.60
N ALA A 125 12.92 -10.14 1.04
CA ALA A 125 12.50 -11.54 1.25
C ALA A 125 12.58 -11.99 2.72
N ALA A 126 13.48 -11.39 3.50
CA ALA A 126 13.63 -11.63 4.92
C ALA A 126 12.68 -10.75 5.79
N GLY A 127 11.76 -9.99 5.16
CA GLY A 127 10.77 -9.16 5.85
C GLY A 127 11.23 -7.73 6.15
N PHE A 128 12.47 -7.34 5.78
CA PHE A 128 12.97 -5.97 5.91
C PHE A 128 12.56 -5.14 4.70
N VAL A 129 11.27 -4.84 4.59
CA VAL A 129 10.68 -4.16 3.43
C VAL A 129 10.74 -2.63 3.53
N MET A 130 10.85 -2.08 4.75
CA MET A 130 10.92 -0.65 4.99
C MET A 130 12.35 -0.19 5.28
N ALA A 131 12.73 0.97 4.73
CA ALA A 131 14.05 1.57 4.97
C ALA A 131 14.35 1.76 6.47
N LYS A 132 13.35 2.19 7.26
CA LYS A 132 13.48 2.38 8.71
C LYS A 132 13.82 1.11 9.48
N GLN A 133 13.36 -0.05 9.04
CA GLN A 133 13.69 -1.33 9.69
C GLN A 133 15.19 -1.62 9.60
N VAL A 134 15.81 -1.30 8.46
CA VAL A 134 17.25 -1.50 8.28
C VAL A 134 18.05 -0.36 8.90
N ALA A 135 17.56 0.88 8.81
CA ALA A 135 18.22 2.07 9.35
C ALA A 135 18.48 1.97 10.85
N TYR A 136 17.49 1.50 11.60
CA TYR A 136 17.50 1.51 13.07
C TYR A 136 17.56 0.11 13.70
N GLY A 137 17.57 -0.95 12.88
CA GLY A 137 17.69 -2.33 13.34
C GLY A 137 19.14 -2.72 13.67
N ASP A 138 19.30 -3.83 14.39
CA ASP A 138 20.62 -4.42 14.63
C ASP A 138 21.19 -5.05 13.35
N ALA A 139 22.31 -4.51 12.88
CA ALA A 139 22.90 -4.90 11.62
C ALA A 139 23.40 -6.37 11.59
N SER A 140 23.81 -6.91 12.76
CA SER A 140 24.25 -8.30 12.85
C SER A 140 23.06 -9.26 12.76
N ALA A 141 21.98 -8.97 13.47
CA ALA A 141 20.74 -9.75 13.43
C ALA A 141 20.12 -9.71 12.01
N ILE A 142 20.07 -8.53 11.39
CA ILE A 142 19.57 -8.37 10.02
C ILE A 142 20.43 -9.18 9.04
N ALA A 143 21.76 -9.13 9.16
CA ALA A 143 22.67 -9.88 8.31
C ALA A 143 22.47 -11.39 8.46
N HIS A 144 22.29 -11.86 9.70
CA HIS A 144 22.06 -13.27 9.99
C HIS A 144 20.74 -13.78 9.34
N VAL A 145 19.64 -13.04 9.55
CA VAL A 145 18.30 -13.44 9.05
C VAL A 145 18.20 -13.32 7.53
N SER A 146 18.73 -12.22 6.94
CA SER A 146 18.64 -11.97 5.49
C SER A 146 19.73 -12.69 4.69
N GLY A 147 20.81 -13.14 5.35
CA GLY A 147 22.01 -13.67 4.72
C GLY A 147 22.77 -12.63 3.90
N VAL A 148 22.46 -11.34 4.02
CA VAL A 148 23.21 -10.24 3.40
C VAL A 148 24.48 -10.00 4.23
N PRO A 149 25.66 -9.80 3.62
CA PRO A 149 26.88 -9.50 4.37
C PRO A 149 26.68 -8.28 5.28
N GLN A 150 27.15 -8.36 6.52
CA GLN A 150 26.94 -7.30 7.52
C GLN A 150 27.46 -5.93 7.04
N LYS A 151 28.57 -5.89 6.30
CA LYS A 151 29.09 -4.65 5.70
C LYS A 151 28.08 -4.00 4.74
N ASP A 152 27.32 -4.81 4.00
CA ASP A 152 26.31 -4.31 3.05
C ASP A 152 25.07 -3.85 3.80
N VAL A 153 24.68 -4.55 4.88
CA VAL A 153 23.60 -4.10 5.78
C VAL A 153 23.93 -2.74 6.39
N LEU A 154 25.17 -2.55 6.89
CA LEU A 154 25.63 -1.26 7.43
C LEU A 154 25.62 -0.14 6.37
N LEU A 155 25.99 -0.46 5.12
CA LEU A 155 25.92 0.48 4.00
C LEU A 155 24.46 0.88 3.72
N VAL A 156 23.53 -0.10 3.65
CA VAL A 156 22.09 0.16 3.47
C VAL A 156 21.58 1.02 4.63
N ALA A 157 21.91 0.67 5.88
CA ALA A 157 21.47 1.39 7.08
C ALA A 157 21.92 2.85 7.07
N GLY A 158 23.19 3.11 6.76
CA GLY A 158 23.71 4.49 6.66
C GLY A 158 23.00 5.33 5.62
N ARG A 159 22.75 4.75 4.44
CA ARG A 159 22.03 5.44 3.35
C ARG A 159 20.54 5.64 3.65
N ALA A 160 19.92 4.64 4.30
CA ALA A 160 18.55 4.74 4.73
C ALA A 160 18.36 5.87 5.76
N ARG A 161 19.28 6.00 6.75
CA ARG A 161 19.27 7.14 7.70
C ARG A 161 19.38 8.48 6.98
N ALA A 162 20.27 8.60 6.02
CA ALA A 162 20.44 9.85 5.25
C ALA A 162 19.16 10.26 4.45
N ILE A 163 18.24 9.32 4.20
CA ILE A 163 16.93 9.60 3.60
C ILE A 163 15.91 9.99 4.66
N LEU A 164 15.92 9.29 5.80
CA LEU A 164 14.94 9.45 6.88
C LEU A 164 15.16 10.70 7.73
N ASP A 165 16.41 11.16 7.86
CA ASP A 165 16.81 12.30 8.69
C ASP A 165 16.74 13.64 7.92
N ARG A 166 16.11 13.69 6.74
CA ARG A 166 15.88 14.91 5.94
C ARG A 166 14.58 15.57 6.31
#